data_4026ce465d1193969d858fb6f69fbad4
#
_entry.id   4026ce465d1193969d858fb6f69fbad4
#
_cell.length_a   1.000
_cell.length_b   1.000
_cell.length_c   1.000
_cell.angle_alpha   90.00
_cell.angle_beta   90.00
_cell.angle_gamma   90.00
#
_symmetry.space_group_name_H-M   'P 1'
#
loop_
_entity.id
_entity.type
_entity.pdbx_description
1 polymer ?
#
loop_
_entity_poly.entity_id
_entity_poly.type
_entity_poly.pdbx_seq_one_letter_code
_entity_poly.pdbx_strand_id
1 'polypeptide(L)'
;MSLRNTAKALEPFKDENRSYVSVWNWIQRFGSLHIYKRKRVSAFIIDETVIQIGNQHFWLWICIEPIDKSVLGIHISEARNMFVAENFIRSLVSRYGKHTVYTDGGTWYPQACNFLHLKHRLHSPLEKSLIERVIQYFKDRTECFDDYYPCTKNNNCDLEHVYNWLKLFIYIYNAKIRNNIIFKIGGEVVLS
;
A
#
# COMPACT_ATOMS: atom_id res chain seq x y z
N MET A 1 3.57 -8.42 14.12
CA MET A 1 3.03 -8.63 15.50
C MET A 1 1.59 -9.09 15.38
N SER A 2 1.20 -10.20 16.02
CA SER A 2 -0.18 -10.70 15.93
C SER A 2 -1.15 -9.80 16.69
N LEU A 3 -2.46 -9.85 16.35
CA LEU A 3 -3.50 -9.09 17.05
C LEU A 3 -3.50 -9.35 18.56
N ARG A 4 -3.23 -10.60 18.98
CA ARG A 4 -3.13 -10.97 20.40
C ARG A 4 -1.92 -10.30 21.07
N ASN A 5 -0.78 -10.28 20.41
CA ASN A 5 0.41 -9.62 20.94
C ASN A 5 0.24 -8.09 20.97
N THR A 6 -0.48 -7.52 20.01
CA THR A 6 -0.84 -6.10 20.02
C THR A 6 -1.77 -5.78 21.19
N ALA A 7 -2.78 -6.61 21.45
CA ALA A 7 -3.68 -6.44 22.59
C ALA A 7 -2.90 -6.48 23.91
N LYS A 8 -2.02 -7.49 24.12
CA LYS A 8 -1.14 -7.58 25.28
C LYS A 8 -0.21 -6.38 25.44
N ALA A 9 0.38 -5.89 24.35
CA ALA A 9 1.25 -4.73 24.39
C ALA A 9 0.52 -3.42 24.79
N LEU A 10 -0.80 -3.38 24.66
CA LEU A 10 -1.63 -2.23 25.05
C LEU A 10 -2.09 -2.30 26.53
N GLU A 11 -2.01 -3.46 27.18
CA GLU A 11 -2.44 -3.65 28.58
C GLU A 11 -1.80 -2.64 29.56
N PRO A 12 -0.48 -2.34 29.48
CA PRO A 12 0.15 -1.40 30.41
C PRO A 12 -0.31 0.06 30.27
N PHE A 13 -0.95 0.41 29.15
CA PHE A 13 -1.32 1.80 28.84
C PHE A 13 -2.79 2.14 29.15
N LYS A 14 -3.59 1.17 29.59
CA LYS A 14 -5.02 1.36 29.89
C LYS A 14 -5.46 0.38 30.96
N ASP A 15 -6.25 0.86 31.91
CA ASP A 15 -6.85 0.08 33.00
C ASP A 15 -7.87 -0.99 32.52
N GLU A 16 -8.09 -1.09 31.21
CA GLU A 16 -9.03 -2.04 30.61
C GLU A 16 -8.31 -3.01 29.68
N ASN A 17 -8.45 -4.30 29.94
CA ASN A 17 -8.02 -5.38 29.05
C ASN A 17 -8.76 -5.30 27.71
N ARG A 18 -8.05 -4.93 26.65
CA ARG A 18 -8.60 -4.89 25.30
C ARG A 18 -8.43 -6.25 24.63
N SER A 19 -9.54 -6.83 24.16
CA SER A 19 -9.51 -8.08 23.43
C SER A 19 -8.87 -7.91 22.04
N TYR A 20 -8.30 -8.99 21.49
CA TYR A 20 -7.80 -8.99 20.11
C TYR A 20 -8.90 -8.65 19.08
N VAL A 21 -10.17 -8.93 19.42
CA VAL A 21 -11.33 -8.54 18.61
C VAL A 21 -11.50 -7.02 18.55
N SER A 22 -11.25 -6.32 19.66
CA SER A 22 -11.27 -4.86 19.69
C SER A 22 -10.20 -4.28 18.77
N VAL A 23 -8.98 -4.83 18.79
CA VAL A 23 -7.89 -4.42 17.89
C VAL A 23 -8.28 -4.67 16.43
N TRP A 24 -8.86 -5.83 16.12
CA TRP A 24 -9.35 -6.15 14.79
C TRP A 24 -10.41 -5.15 14.32
N ASN A 25 -11.42 -4.87 15.16
CA ASN A 25 -12.47 -3.89 14.84
C ASN A 25 -11.90 -2.49 14.58
N TRP A 26 -10.87 -2.08 15.32
CA TRP A 26 -10.20 -0.81 15.10
C TRP A 26 -9.49 -0.76 13.75
N ILE A 27 -8.82 -1.85 13.36
CA ILE A 27 -8.16 -1.95 12.06
C ILE A 27 -9.20 -1.82 10.94
N GLN A 28 -10.33 -2.53 11.03
CA GLN A 28 -11.40 -2.46 10.03
C GLN A 28 -12.00 -1.05 9.94
N ARG A 29 -12.27 -0.46 11.09
CA ARG A 29 -12.85 0.89 11.17
C ARG A 29 -11.89 1.96 10.65
N PHE A 30 -10.61 1.86 10.96
CA PHE A 30 -9.58 2.78 10.48
C PHE A 30 -9.33 2.59 8.99
N GLY A 31 -9.23 1.34 8.53
CA GLY A 31 -8.98 1.02 7.12
C GLY A 31 -10.11 1.47 6.19
N SER A 32 -11.34 1.65 6.69
CA SER A 32 -12.43 2.25 5.93
C SER A 32 -12.26 3.77 5.72
N LEU A 33 -11.41 4.43 6.53
CA LEU A 33 -11.09 5.84 6.38
C LEU A 33 -10.16 6.07 5.18
N HIS A 34 -10.06 7.31 4.76
CA HIS A 34 -9.32 7.67 3.55
C HIS A 34 -7.80 7.51 3.73
N ILE A 35 -7.16 6.90 2.73
CA ILE A 35 -5.71 6.96 2.58
C ILE A 35 -5.29 8.43 2.44
N TYR A 36 -4.12 8.75 2.99
CA TYR A 36 -3.54 10.07 2.89
C TYR A 36 -3.56 10.63 1.45
N LYS A 37 -4.21 11.77 1.27
CA LYS A 37 -4.22 12.51 0.00
C LYS A 37 -3.01 13.42 -0.05
N ARG A 38 -2.17 13.23 -1.05
CA ARG A 38 -1.07 14.14 -1.34
C ARG A 38 -1.53 15.26 -2.29
N LYS A 39 -1.05 16.49 -2.06
CA LYS A 39 -1.38 17.65 -2.91
C LYS A 39 -0.56 17.71 -4.20
N ARG A 40 0.66 17.17 -4.20
CA ARG A 40 1.56 17.18 -5.36
C ARG A 40 2.06 15.77 -5.64
N VAL A 41 1.94 15.35 -6.89
CA VAL A 41 2.45 14.09 -7.42
C VAL A 41 3.24 14.41 -8.66
N SER A 42 4.45 13.86 -8.81
CA SER A 42 5.31 14.09 -9.97
C SER A 42 5.08 13.03 -11.07
N ALA A 43 4.90 11.78 -10.65
CA ALA A 43 4.65 10.65 -11.53
C ALA A 43 4.05 9.49 -10.75
N PHE A 44 3.61 8.45 -11.46
CA PHE A 44 3.18 7.17 -10.93
C PHE A 44 4.24 6.13 -11.25
N ILE A 45 4.86 5.52 -10.24
CA ILE A 45 5.63 4.29 -10.40
C ILE A 45 4.74 3.15 -9.95
N ILE A 46 4.44 2.22 -10.85
CA ILE A 46 3.50 1.13 -10.60
C ILE A 46 4.21 -0.20 -10.81
N ASP A 47 3.96 -1.11 -9.90
CA ASP A 47 4.38 -2.50 -10.00
C ASP A 47 3.38 -3.38 -9.24
N GLU A 48 3.40 -4.69 -9.51
CA GLU A 48 2.56 -5.64 -8.81
C GLU A 48 3.38 -6.80 -8.24
N THR A 49 2.85 -7.39 -7.18
CA THR A 49 3.42 -8.57 -6.55
C THR A 49 2.32 -9.55 -6.16
N VAL A 50 2.69 -10.82 -6.05
CA VAL A 50 1.76 -11.84 -5.55
C VAL A 50 1.74 -11.77 -4.02
N ILE A 51 0.53 -11.85 -3.46
CA ILE A 51 0.28 -12.07 -2.04
C ILE A 51 -0.57 -13.32 -1.86
N GLN A 52 -0.34 -14.05 -0.78
CA GLN A 52 -1.15 -15.20 -0.42
C GLN A 52 -2.16 -14.81 0.67
N ILE A 53 -3.42 -15.17 0.46
CA ILE A 53 -4.51 -14.95 1.41
C ILE A 53 -5.22 -16.29 1.59
N GLY A 54 -4.99 -16.93 2.74
CA GLY A 54 -5.40 -18.32 2.92
C GLY A 54 -4.71 -19.24 1.89
N ASN A 55 -5.50 -20.03 1.17
CA ASN A 55 -5.00 -20.94 0.12
C ASN A 55 -5.01 -20.31 -1.29
N GLN A 56 -5.33 -19.04 -1.40
CA GLN A 56 -5.47 -18.36 -2.69
C GLN A 56 -4.36 -17.33 -2.90
N HIS A 57 -3.97 -17.14 -4.16
CA HIS A 57 -3.00 -16.13 -4.56
C HIS A 57 -3.72 -14.96 -5.22
N PHE A 58 -3.33 -13.74 -4.85
CA PHE A 58 -3.85 -12.50 -5.38
C PHE A 58 -2.72 -11.60 -5.84
N TRP A 59 -3.02 -10.71 -6.76
CA TRP A 59 -2.11 -9.67 -7.22
C TRP A 59 -2.33 -8.41 -6.40
N LEU A 60 -1.29 -7.96 -5.71
CA LEU A 60 -1.25 -6.66 -5.04
C LEU A 60 -0.56 -5.66 -5.96
N TRP A 61 -1.32 -4.72 -6.47
CA TRP A 61 -0.85 -3.59 -7.26
C TRP A 61 -0.50 -2.45 -6.33
N ILE A 62 0.67 -1.84 -6.54
CA ILE A 62 1.16 -0.74 -5.71
C ILE A 62 1.57 0.41 -6.62
N CYS A 63 1.17 1.63 -6.26
CA CYS A 63 1.64 2.84 -6.89
C CYS A 63 2.36 3.70 -5.86
N ILE A 64 3.57 4.15 -6.21
CA ILE A 64 4.36 5.08 -5.39
C ILE A 64 4.67 6.36 -6.12
N GLU A 65 4.97 7.39 -5.37
CA GLU A 65 5.50 8.66 -5.84
C GLU A 65 7.04 8.62 -5.84
N PRO A 66 7.72 9.01 -6.94
CA PRO A 66 9.16 8.86 -7.05
C PRO A 66 10.00 9.69 -6.07
N ILE A 67 9.56 10.90 -5.70
CA ILE A 67 10.38 11.83 -4.90
C ILE A 67 10.47 11.39 -3.44
N ASP A 68 9.34 11.19 -2.79
CA ASP A 68 9.30 10.83 -1.36
C ASP A 68 8.94 9.36 -1.09
N LYS A 69 8.69 8.58 -2.12
CA LYS A 69 8.39 7.15 -2.03
C LYS A 69 7.07 6.82 -1.31
N SER A 70 6.20 7.84 -1.13
CA SER A 70 4.90 7.59 -0.52
C SER A 70 4.04 6.71 -1.41
N VAL A 71 3.29 5.81 -0.80
CA VAL A 71 2.32 4.98 -1.50
C VAL A 71 1.09 5.82 -1.82
N LEU A 72 0.78 5.93 -3.10
CA LEU A 72 -0.35 6.70 -3.64
C LEU A 72 -1.64 5.88 -3.72
N GLY A 73 -1.51 4.57 -3.90
CA GLY A 73 -2.64 3.66 -3.97
C GLY A 73 -2.21 2.21 -4.04
N ILE A 74 -3.16 1.35 -3.67
CA ILE A 74 -3.07 -0.10 -3.85
C ILE A 74 -4.36 -0.64 -4.44
N HIS A 75 -4.26 -1.81 -5.03
CA HIS A 75 -5.40 -2.61 -5.46
C HIS A 75 -5.08 -4.10 -5.31
N ILE A 76 -6.08 -4.91 -4.99
CA ILE A 76 -5.97 -6.37 -4.92
C ILE A 76 -6.87 -6.97 -5.98
N SER A 77 -6.36 -7.93 -6.74
CA SER A 77 -7.13 -8.62 -7.78
C SER A 77 -6.73 -10.09 -7.90
N GLU A 78 -7.65 -10.91 -8.36
CA GLU A 78 -7.39 -12.31 -8.74
C GLU A 78 -6.63 -12.39 -10.06
N ALA A 79 -6.98 -11.51 -10.99
CA ALA A 79 -6.38 -11.49 -12.33
C ALA A 79 -5.31 -10.39 -12.46
N ARG A 80 -4.32 -10.66 -13.32
CA ARG A 80 -3.32 -9.70 -13.79
C ARG A 80 -3.52 -9.48 -15.29
N ASN A 81 -4.27 -8.44 -15.62
CA ASN A 81 -4.63 -8.12 -17.01
C ASN A 81 -4.82 -6.61 -17.23
N MET A 82 -5.06 -6.24 -18.48
CA MET A 82 -5.24 -4.84 -18.90
C MET A 82 -6.41 -4.15 -18.19
N PHE A 83 -7.54 -4.82 -17.98
CA PHE A 83 -8.72 -4.21 -17.34
C PHE A 83 -8.46 -3.85 -15.88
N VAL A 84 -7.75 -4.72 -15.18
CA VAL A 84 -7.34 -4.45 -13.79
C VAL A 84 -6.35 -3.29 -13.75
N ALA A 85 -5.34 -3.29 -14.62
CA ALA A 85 -4.38 -2.20 -14.73
C ALA A 85 -5.07 -0.86 -15.04
N GLU A 86 -6.00 -0.85 -16.01
CA GLU A 86 -6.76 0.35 -16.37
C GLU A 86 -7.58 0.88 -15.20
N ASN A 87 -8.34 0.03 -14.53
CA ASN A 87 -9.16 0.42 -13.37
C ASN A 87 -8.31 0.97 -12.24
N PHE A 88 -7.17 0.35 -11.96
CA PHE A 88 -6.25 0.83 -10.96
C PHE A 88 -5.69 2.21 -11.32
N ILE A 89 -5.14 2.36 -12.53
CA ILE A 89 -4.60 3.64 -13.01
C ILE A 89 -5.70 4.72 -13.07
N ARG A 90 -6.91 4.37 -13.51
CA ARG A 90 -8.07 5.28 -13.52
C ARG A 90 -8.38 5.81 -12.11
N SER A 91 -8.31 4.95 -11.10
CA SER A 91 -8.51 5.35 -9.71
C SER A 91 -7.46 6.35 -9.22
N LEU A 92 -6.20 6.18 -9.64
CA LEU A 92 -5.10 7.10 -9.35
C LEU A 92 -5.30 8.44 -10.06
N VAL A 93 -5.65 8.41 -11.36
CA VAL A 93 -5.94 9.61 -12.16
C VAL A 93 -7.10 10.41 -11.58
N SER A 94 -8.17 9.73 -11.17
CA SER A 94 -9.33 10.39 -10.52
C SER A 94 -8.95 11.13 -9.24
N ARG A 95 -7.94 10.64 -8.53
CA ARG A 95 -7.52 11.19 -7.23
C ARG A 95 -6.42 12.24 -7.31
N TYR A 96 -5.48 12.06 -8.23
CA TYR A 96 -4.25 12.85 -8.30
C TYR A 96 -4.08 13.62 -9.62
N GLY A 97 -4.94 13.40 -10.61
CA GLY A 97 -4.78 13.94 -11.96
C GLY A 97 -3.92 13.04 -12.86
N LYS A 98 -3.72 13.49 -14.09
CA LYS A 98 -2.93 12.78 -15.10
C LYS A 98 -1.44 13.01 -14.89
N HIS A 99 -0.68 11.93 -14.76
CA HIS A 99 0.77 11.93 -14.61
C HIS A 99 1.42 10.89 -15.54
N THR A 100 2.72 10.99 -15.76
CA THR A 100 3.49 9.94 -16.44
C THR A 100 3.47 8.67 -15.58
N VAL A 101 3.24 7.53 -16.22
CA VAL A 101 3.21 6.20 -15.59
C VAL A 101 4.48 5.45 -15.94
N TYR A 102 5.20 4.99 -14.94
CA TYR A 102 6.38 4.15 -15.06
C TYR A 102 6.06 2.74 -14.59
N THR A 103 6.41 1.72 -15.37
CA THR A 103 6.16 0.30 -15.07
C THR A 103 7.31 -0.61 -15.52
N ASP A 104 7.28 -1.88 -15.14
CA ASP A 104 8.24 -2.90 -15.56
C ASP A 104 8.13 -3.33 -17.04
N GLY A 105 7.08 -2.88 -17.75
CA GLY A 105 6.83 -3.24 -19.14
C GLY A 105 5.89 -4.42 -19.33
N GLY A 106 5.16 -4.82 -18.31
CA GLY A 106 4.06 -5.78 -18.45
C GLY A 106 3.11 -5.37 -19.58
N THR A 107 2.69 -6.32 -20.41
CA THR A 107 1.94 -6.08 -21.67
C THR A 107 0.59 -5.38 -21.48
N TRP A 108 0.03 -5.43 -20.28
CA TRP A 108 -1.24 -4.79 -19.91
C TRP A 108 -1.12 -3.28 -19.69
N TYR A 109 0.05 -2.76 -19.31
CA TYR A 109 0.24 -1.34 -18.99
C TYR A 109 0.18 -0.40 -20.21
N PRO A 110 0.87 -0.69 -21.33
CA PRO A 110 0.85 0.22 -22.49
C PRO A 110 -0.56 0.48 -23.00
N GLN A 111 -1.39 -0.56 -23.08
CA GLN A 111 -2.77 -0.44 -23.57
C GLN A 111 -3.65 0.34 -22.58
N ALA A 112 -3.55 0.04 -21.27
CA ALA A 112 -4.28 0.75 -20.23
C ALA A 112 -3.92 2.24 -20.20
N CYS A 113 -2.64 2.58 -20.32
CA CYS A 113 -2.18 3.97 -20.36
C CYS A 113 -2.65 4.68 -21.64
N ASN A 114 -2.62 4.03 -22.79
CA ASN A 114 -3.13 4.58 -24.05
C ASN A 114 -4.62 4.89 -23.95
N PHE A 115 -5.41 4.00 -23.39
CA PHE A 115 -6.85 4.17 -23.19
C PHE A 115 -7.18 5.38 -22.30
N LEU A 116 -6.33 5.65 -21.31
CA LEU A 116 -6.47 6.77 -20.39
C LEU A 116 -5.78 8.06 -20.89
N HIS A 117 -5.18 8.03 -22.09
CA HIS A 117 -4.39 9.13 -22.65
C HIS A 117 -3.28 9.59 -21.70
N LEU A 118 -2.50 8.63 -21.18
CA LEU A 118 -1.37 8.85 -20.28
C LEU A 118 -0.05 8.52 -20.98
N LYS A 119 0.99 9.27 -20.62
CA LYS A 119 2.35 8.95 -21.05
C LYS A 119 2.86 7.75 -20.28
N HIS A 120 3.19 6.66 -20.96
CA HIS A 120 3.80 5.46 -20.40
C HIS A 120 5.31 5.42 -20.67
N ARG A 121 6.08 4.97 -19.69
CA ARG A 121 7.52 4.73 -19.79
C ARG A 121 7.89 3.46 -19.03
N LEU A 122 8.96 2.80 -19.45
CA LEU A 122 9.57 1.72 -18.69
C LEU A 122 10.33 2.29 -17.49
N HIS A 123 10.39 1.52 -16.41
CA HIS A 123 11.23 1.83 -15.25
C HIS A 123 12.68 1.99 -15.68
N SER A 124 13.33 3.07 -15.26
CA SER A 124 14.77 3.11 -15.15
C SER A 124 15.23 2.25 -13.96
N PRO A 125 16.53 1.92 -13.85
CA PRO A 125 17.05 1.20 -12.68
C PRO A 125 16.70 1.87 -11.35
N LEU A 126 16.56 3.20 -11.34
CA LEU A 126 16.20 3.95 -10.14
C LEU A 126 14.74 3.70 -9.73
N GLU A 127 13.77 3.90 -10.65
CA GLU A 127 12.36 3.68 -10.36
C GLU A 127 12.11 2.23 -9.95
N LYS A 128 12.75 1.27 -10.65
CA LYS A 128 12.67 -0.15 -10.33
C LYS A 128 13.14 -0.40 -8.89
N SER A 129 14.34 0.06 -8.53
CA SER A 129 14.87 -0.10 -7.17
C SER A 129 14.01 0.58 -6.10
N LEU A 130 13.34 1.69 -6.42
CA LEU A 130 12.46 2.38 -5.48
C LEU A 130 11.22 1.53 -5.15
N ILE A 131 10.52 1.05 -6.18
CA ILE A 131 9.29 0.29 -5.96
C ILE A 131 9.56 -1.10 -5.37
N GLU A 132 10.64 -1.78 -5.80
CA GLU A 132 11.05 -3.06 -5.23
C GLU A 132 11.31 -2.95 -3.71
N ARG A 133 11.98 -1.89 -3.23
CA ARG A 133 12.18 -1.66 -1.78
C ARG A 133 10.87 -1.45 -1.04
N VAL A 134 9.92 -0.76 -1.64
CA VAL A 134 8.60 -0.57 -1.04
C VAL A 134 7.85 -1.89 -0.97
N ILE A 135 7.85 -2.67 -2.06
CA ILE A 135 7.26 -4.01 -2.10
C ILE A 135 7.91 -4.91 -1.05
N GLN A 136 9.24 -4.93 -0.97
CA GLN A 136 9.96 -5.71 0.03
C GLN A 136 9.60 -5.28 1.46
N TYR A 137 9.49 -3.97 1.71
CA TYR A 137 9.04 -3.46 3.00
C TYR A 137 7.64 -3.94 3.38
N PHE A 138 6.74 -4.11 2.41
CA PHE A 138 5.43 -4.72 2.62
C PHE A 138 5.56 -6.21 2.94
N LYS A 139 6.31 -6.96 2.13
CA LYS A 139 6.52 -8.40 2.31
C LYS A 139 7.09 -8.73 3.68
N ASP A 140 8.19 -8.10 4.09
CA ASP A 140 8.84 -8.34 5.38
C ASP A 140 7.93 -8.13 6.59
N ARG A 141 6.87 -7.36 6.43
CA ARG A 141 5.92 -7.07 7.52
C ARG A 141 4.62 -7.83 7.41
N THR A 142 4.37 -8.41 6.26
CA THR A 142 3.25 -9.32 6.03
C THR A 142 3.64 -10.78 6.20
N GLU A 143 4.94 -11.13 6.24
CA GLU A 143 5.42 -12.47 6.57
C GLU A 143 4.84 -13.01 7.89
N CYS A 144 4.60 -12.16 8.88
CA CYS A 144 3.89 -12.56 10.09
C CYS A 144 2.43 -13.00 9.84
N PHE A 145 1.94 -12.82 8.63
CA PHE A 145 0.63 -13.25 8.13
C PHE A 145 0.75 -14.34 7.07
N ASP A 146 1.98 -14.86 6.81
CA ASP A 146 2.26 -15.78 5.71
C ASP A 146 1.37 -17.01 5.69
N ASP A 147 0.97 -17.47 6.85
CA ASP A 147 0.03 -18.58 6.92
C ASP A 147 -1.42 -18.14 7.16
N TYR A 148 -1.65 -16.92 7.65
CA TYR A 148 -2.99 -16.48 8.04
C TYR A 148 -3.14 -14.96 8.05
N TYR A 149 -3.55 -14.34 6.97
CA TYR A 149 -4.41 -13.18 7.11
C TYR A 149 -5.58 -13.59 8.02
N PRO A 150 -5.99 -12.77 9.01
CA PRO A 150 -6.83 -13.22 10.13
C PRO A 150 -8.26 -13.64 9.76
N CYS A 151 -8.47 -14.08 8.56
CA CYS A 151 -9.77 -14.45 7.99
C CYS A 151 -10.06 -15.95 8.01
N THR A 152 -9.18 -16.83 8.48
CA THR A 152 -9.13 -18.18 7.93
C THR A 152 -9.75 -19.28 8.76
N LYS A 153 -10.46 -19.01 9.83
CA LYS A 153 -11.11 -20.15 10.51
C LYS A 153 -12.26 -20.80 9.72
N ASN A 154 -12.78 -20.14 8.67
CA ASN A 154 -13.95 -20.61 7.93
C ASN A 154 -13.88 -20.46 6.40
N ASN A 155 -12.71 -20.50 5.76
CA ASN A 155 -12.54 -20.43 4.30
C ASN A 155 -13.16 -19.21 3.57
N ASN A 156 -13.71 -18.25 4.29
CA ASN A 156 -14.28 -17.02 3.73
C ASN A 156 -13.38 -15.86 4.09
N CYS A 157 -12.27 -15.71 3.38
CA CYS A 157 -11.47 -14.50 3.50
C CYS A 157 -12.18 -13.36 2.77
N ASP A 158 -12.65 -12.39 3.53
CA ASP A 158 -13.16 -11.17 2.97
C ASP A 158 -11.96 -10.30 2.55
N LEU A 159 -11.78 -10.12 1.23
CA LEU A 159 -10.73 -9.27 0.66
C LEU A 159 -10.78 -7.84 1.20
N GLU A 160 -11.95 -7.37 1.61
CA GLU A 160 -12.12 -6.06 2.22
C GLU A 160 -11.34 -5.96 3.54
N HIS A 161 -11.32 -7.01 4.35
CA HIS A 161 -10.55 -7.03 5.61
C HIS A 161 -9.05 -6.91 5.37
N VAL A 162 -8.53 -7.62 4.38
CA VAL A 162 -7.12 -7.53 3.98
C VAL A 162 -6.81 -6.14 3.45
N TYR A 163 -7.69 -5.61 2.62
CA TYR A 163 -7.55 -4.28 2.05
C TYR A 163 -7.54 -3.18 3.13
N ASN A 164 -8.40 -3.28 4.13
CA ASN A 164 -8.46 -2.35 5.26
C ASN A 164 -7.18 -2.39 6.10
N TRP A 165 -6.63 -3.59 6.31
CA TRP A 165 -5.35 -3.73 7.00
C TRP A 165 -4.20 -3.08 6.20
N LEU A 166 -4.14 -3.34 4.89
CA LEU A 166 -3.13 -2.73 4.01
C LEU A 166 -3.27 -1.20 3.97
N LYS A 167 -4.48 -0.66 3.99
CA LYS A 167 -4.70 0.80 4.08
C LYS A 167 -4.14 1.40 5.37
N LEU A 168 -4.37 0.75 6.51
CA LEU A 168 -3.79 1.18 7.78
C LEU A 168 -2.26 1.15 7.72
N PHE A 169 -1.70 0.07 7.17
CA PHE A 169 -0.27 -0.06 6.99
C PHE A 169 0.32 1.08 6.14
N ILE A 170 -0.31 1.40 5.01
CA ILE A 170 0.09 2.50 4.12
C ILE A 170 0.02 3.85 4.84
N TYR A 171 -1.04 4.07 5.62
CA TYR A 171 -1.17 5.30 6.39
C TYR A 171 0.01 5.51 7.34
N ILE A 172 0.38 4.46 8.08
CA ILE A 172 1.51 4.49 9.01
C ILE A 172 2.84 4.67 8.25
N TYR A 173 3.02 3.95 7.14
CA TYR A 173 4.19 4.07 6.28
C TYR A 173 4.36 5.51 5.75
N ASN A 174 3.32 6.07 5.17
CA ASN A 174 3.33 7.43 4.64
C ASN A 174 3.53 8.50 5.75
N ALA A 175 2.98 8.27 6.95
CA ALA A 175 3.19 9.15 8.10
C ALA A 175 4.66 9.16 8.54
N LYS A 176 5.31 7.99 8.59
CA LYS A 176 6.74 7.87 8.92
C LYS A 176 7.62 8.61 7.91
N ILE A 177 7.35 8.47 6.62
CA ILE A 177 8.09 9.18 5.58
C ILE A 177 7.98 10.69 5.78
N ARG A 178 6.78 11.22 6.03
CA ARG A 178 6.57 12.66 6.28
C ARG A 178 7.35 13.16 7.49
N ASN A 179 7.28 12.44 8.58
CA ASN A 179 8.00 12.83 9.80
C ASN A 179 9.51 12.84 9.55
N ASN A 180 10.06 11.84 8.86
CA ASN A 180 11.47 11.82 8.51
C ASN A 180 11.88 12.98 7.58
N ILE A 181 11.02 13.42 6.68
CA ILE A 181 11.26 14.59 5.83
C ILE A 181 11.24 15.87 6.67
N ILE A 182 10.27 16.00 7.56
CA ILE A 182 10.18 17.18 8.46
C ILE A 182 11.42 17.27 9.36
N PHE A 183 11.88 16.16 9.94
CA PHE A 183 13.09 16.15 10.74
C PHE A 183 14.35 16.52 9.94
N LYS A 184 14.47 16.06 8.69
CA LYS A 184 15.59 16.43 7.81
C LYS A 184 15.58 17.93 7.46
N ILE A 185 14.41 18.49 7.17
CA ILE A 185 14.26 19.91 6.87
C ILE A 185 14.48 20.75 8.12
N GLY A 186 13.97 20.31 9.28
CA GLY A 186 14.15 21.01 10.55
C GLY A 186 15.59 20.93 11.12
N GLY A 187 16.34 19.87 10.80
CA GLY A 187 17.75 19.73 11.20
C GLY A 187 18.72 20.59 10.39
N GLU A 188 18.36 21.02 9.20
CA GLU A 188 19.16 21.95 8.39
C GLU A 188 19.00 23.42 8.83
N VAL A 189 17.98 23.72 9.62
CA VAL A 189 17.72 25.10 10.12
C VAL A 189 18.43 25.41 11.44
N VAL A 190 19.02 24.41 12.11
CA VAL A 190 19.71 24.57 13.42
C VAL A 190 21.24 24.63 13.29
N LEU A 191 21.79 24.56 12.06
CA LEU A 191 23.23 24.65 11.81
C LEU A 191 23.61 25.80 10.87
N SER A 192 22.95 26.94 11.02
CA SER A 192 23.41 28.21 10.42
C SER A 192 23.64 29.28 11.47
#